data_a707cfbdb2ce5e5df596c7f9c5d22d42
#
_entry.id   a707cfbdb2ce5e5df596c7f9c5d22d42
#
_cell.length_a   1.000
_cell.length_b   1.000
_cell.length_c   1.000
_cell.angle_alpha   90.00
_cell.angle_beta   90.00
_cell.angle_gamma   90.00
#
_symmetry.space_group_name_H-M   'P 1'
#
loop_
_entity.id
_entity.type
_entity.pdbx_description
1 polymer ?
#
loop_
_entity_poly.entity_id
_entity_poly.type
_entity_poly.pdbx_seq_one_letter_code
_entity_poly.pdbx_strand_id
1 'polypeptide(L)'
;KYAIMKKREALLSALLCAALLHASDVEPIKYGNFENWVTRNIPESKLIGGKTKQVYEIAPNAVINGAKPYHNMGGSPWATSNVMANVMGIIKASNTVFPDANPAGGRCCKLCTMIEQVKVLGMVNLKVLVAGSIYLGYNLEPIRNTSNPYSKMEMGVPFTKRPKSLRFDYRLEIPEGVERIRATGTSSKPLPGVDNAEVYILLQRRWEDADGNIYAKRVGTGRERYAKSTSGWVLQHDIPVFYGDMTSHKDYKDYMGLIPASRSYYAKNSKGEMVPVKEVGWDSPDATPTHMLVMASSGCGVAYEGTPGMTLWVDNMELIY
;
A
#
# COMPACT_ATOMS: atom_id res chain seq x y z
N LYS A 1 -46.97 -18.17 37.39
CA LYS A 1 -46.01 -17.02 37.27
C LYS A 1 -44.56 -17.46 37.15
N TYR A 2 -44.11 -18.47 37.93
CA TYR A 2 -42.73 -18.94 37.94
C TYR A 2 -42.28 -19.63 36.59
N ALA A 3 -43.17 -20.38 35.95
CA ALA A 3 -42.89 -21.07 34.69
C ALA A 3 -42.78 -20.12 33.49
N ILE A 4 -43.47 -18.97 33.53
CA ILE A 4 -43.42 -17.93 32.48
C ILE A 4 -42.14 -17.11 32.57
N MET A 5 -41.62 -16.87 33.76
CA MET A 5 -40.34 -16.18 33.96
C MET A 5 -39.15 -17.02 33.46
N LYS A 6 -39.10 -18.33 33.79
CA LYS A 6 -38.04 -19.23 33.26
C LYS A 6 -38.04 -19.36 31.74
N LYS A 7 -39.21 -19.32 31.10
CA LYS A 7 -39.27 -19.31 29.62
C LYS A 7 -38.77 -17.98 29.00
N ARG A 8 -38.98 -16.84 29.67
CA ARG A 8 -38.48 -15.55 29.20
C ARG A 8 -36.96 -15.43 29.36
N GLU A 9 -36.39 -15.91 30.45
CA GLU A 9 -34.92 -15.92 30.67
C GLU A 9 -34.23 -16.89 29.69
N ALA A 10 -34.81 -18.05 29.41
CA ALA A 10 -34.29 -18.97 28.41
C ALA A 10 -34.38 -18.41 26.98
N LEU A 11 -35.43 -17.65 26.64
CA LEU A 11 -35.54 -16.97 25.34
C LEU A 11 -34.55 -15.82 25.20
N LEU A 12 -34.35 -15.01 26.26
CA LEU A 12 -33.35 -13.93 26.25
C LEU A 12 -31.92 -14.50 26.16
N SER A 13 -31.62 -15.59 26.86
CA SER A 13 -30.31 -16.23 26.76
C SER A 13 -30.06 -16.86 25.38
N ALA A 14 -31.10 -17.43 24.74
CA ALA A 14 -31.01 -17.98 23.39
C ALA A 14 -30.85 -16.87 22.34
N LEU A 15 -31.50 -15.73 22.49
CA LEU A 15 -31.32 -14.55 21.62
C LEU A 15 -29.92 -13.92 21.79
N LEU A 16 -29.38 -13.87 23.01
CA LEU A 16 -28.03 -13.35 23.27
C LEU A 16 -26.97 -14.30 22.69
N CYS A 17 -27.13 -15.63 22.77
CA CYS A 17 -26.24 -16.60 22.14
C CYS A 17 -26.34 -16.57 20.60
N ALA A 18 -27.53 -16.34 20.02
CA ALA A 18 -27.69 -16.25 18.56
C ALA A 18 -27.08 -14.95 18.00
N ALA A 19 -27.02 -13.86 18.78
CA ALA A 19 -26.34 -12.63 18.39
C ALA A 19 -24.79 -12.73 18.44
N LEU A 20 -24.25 -13.70 19.18
CA LEU A 20 -22.80 -13.95 19.26
C LEU A 20 -22.27 -14.84 18.11
N LEU A 21 -23.13 -15.43 17.29
CA LEU A 21 -22.77 -16.37 16.23
C LEU A 21 -22.56 -15.73 14.85
N HIS A 22 -22.66 -14.38 14.73
CA HIS A 22 -22.45 -13.65 13.47
C HIS A 22 -21.52 -12.43 13.59
N ALA A 23 -20.69 -12.37 14.62
CA ALA A 23 -19.56 -11.47 14.55
C ALA A 23 -18.57 -12.08 13.54
N SER A 24 -18.52 -11.53 12.33
CA SER A 24 -17.37 -11.76 11.45
C SER A 24 -16.14 -11.41 12.29
N ASP A 25 -15.19 -12.36 12.41
CA ASP A 25 -13.93 -12.05 13.08
C ASP A 25 -13.25 -10.92 12.29
N VAL A 26 -13.20 -9.73 12.87
CA VAL A 26 -12.54 -8.56 12.31
C VAL A 26 -11.17 -8.46 12.95
N GLU A 27 -10.14 -8.45 12.13
CA GLU A 27 -8.75 -8.28 12.57
C GLU A 27 -8.17 -6.98 11.98
N PRO A 28 -8.02 -5.90 12.78
CA PRO A 28 -7.38 -4.69 12.31
C PRO A 28 -5.93 -4.97 11.90
N ILE A 29 -5.51 -4.47 10.75
CA ILE A 29 -4.10 -4.47 10.38
C ILE A 29 -3.40 -3.48 11.32
N LYS A 30 -2.33 -3.90 11.96
CA LYS A 30 -1.61 -3.08 12.94
C LYS A 30 -1.26 -1.70 12.34
N TYR A 31 -1.62 -0.60 13.01
CA TYR A 31 -1.55 0.78 12.52
C TYR A 31 -2.38 1.08 11.27
N GLY A 32 -3.29 0.21 10.84
CA GLY A 32 -4.18 0.42 9.70
C GLY A 32 -5.30 1.44 9.94
N ASN A 33 -5.42 1.96 11.17
CA ASN A 33 -6.27 3.10 11.51
C ASN A 33 -5.55 4.46 11.35
N PHE A 34 -4.31 4.47 10.92
CA PHE A 34 -3.48 5.65 10.58
C PHE A 34 -3.46 6.80 11.61
N GLU A 35 -3.68 6.51 12.88
CA GLU A 35 -3.63 7.50 13.96
C GLU A 35 -2.20 7.88 14.37
N ASN A 36 -1.24 7.01 14.10
CA ASN A 36 0.13 7.12 14.59
C ASN A 36 1.13 7.33 13.47
N TRP A 37 1.96 8.38 13.60
CA TRP A 37 2.91 8.77 12.57
C TRP A 37 4.27 9.16 13.13
N VAL A 38 5.31 8.70 12.48
CA VAL A 38 6.66 9.24 12.65
C VAL A 38 6.82 10.43 11.71
N THR A 39 7.31 11.56 12.25
CA THR A 39 7.71 12.72 11.45
C THR A 39 9.23 12.73 11.34
N ARG A 40 9.74 12.68 10.12
CA ARG A 40 11.18 12.74 9.81
C ARG A 40 11.50 14.14 9.28
N ASN A 41 12.32 14.90 9.98
CA ASN A 41 12.82 16.20 9.54
C ASN A 41 14.15 15.99 8.81
N ILE A 42 14.09 15.94 7.48
CA ILE A 42 15.26 15.64 6.61
C ILE A 42 15.82 16.94 6.03
N PRO A 43 17.02 17.38 6.44
CA PRO A 43 17.69 18.49 5.79
C PRO A 43 18.16 18.08 4.40
N GLU A 44 17.60 18.67 3.37
CA GLU A 44 18.03 18.48 1.99
C GLU A 44 19.36 19.23 1.73
N SER A 45 20.14 18.75 0.77
CA SER A 45 21.42 19.34 0.43
C SER A 45 21.32 20.79 0.00
N LYS A 46 22.25 21.64 0.40
CA LYS A 46 22.30 23.08 0.03
C LYS A 46 22.29 23.31 -1.49
N LEU A 47 22.88 22.39 -2.25
CA LEU A 47 22.88 22.41 -3.72
C LEU A 47 21.49 22.39 -4.37
N ILE A 48 20.47 21.90 -3.65
CA ILE A 48 19.08 21.83 -4.11
C ILE A 48 18.15 22.73 -3.29
N GLY A 49 18.72 23.70 -2.54
CA GLY A 49 17.97 24.69 -1.79
C GLY A 49 18.09 24.61 -0.27
N GLY A 50 18.62 23.51 0.29
CA GLY A 50 18.97 23.38 1.72
C GLY A 50 17.79 23.44 2.69
N LYS A 51 16.56 23.19 2.23
CA LYS A 51 15.36 23.20 3.07
C LYS A 51 15.24 21.91 3.86
N THR A 52 14.69 21.97 5.06
CA THR A 52 14.27 20.79 5.79
C THR A 52 12.89 20.35 5.31
N LYS A 53 12.79 19.13 4.79
CA LYS A 53 11.52 18.53 4.36
C LYS A 53 11.02 17.58 5.45
N GLN A 54 9.73 17.68 5.79
CA GLN A 54 9.05 16.73 6.66
C GLN A 54 8.58 15.55 5.82
N VAL A 55 8.88 14.35 6.27
CA VAL A 55 8.50 13.08 5.66
C VAL A 55 7.81 12.24 6.71
N TYR A 56 6.79 11.50 6.35
CA TYR A 56 5.92 10.80 7.28
C TYR A 56 5.97 9.29 7.06
N GLU A 57 5.99 8.54 8.17
CA GLU A 57 5.93 7.07 8.16
C GLU A 57 4.87 6.59 9.14
N ILE A 58 4.24 5.46 8.83
CA ILE A 58 3.17 4.86 9.64
C ILE A 58 3.80 3.99 10.73
N ALA A 59 3.89 4.51 11.96
CA ALA A 59 4.47 3.84 13.12
C ALA A 59 4.15 4.62 14.40
N PRO A 60 4.53 4.17 15.60
CA PRO A 60 4.32 4.93 16.83
C PRO A 60 4.80 6.37 16.71
N ASN A 61 4.02 7.31 17.25
CA ASN A 61 4.33 8.75 17.19
C ASN A 61 5.76 9.04 17.64
N ALA A 62 6.56 9.60 16.76
CA ALA A 62 7.96 9.97 17.03
C ALA A 62 8.42 11.08 16.09
N VAL A 63 9.51 11.76 16.46
CA VAL A 63 10.21 12.73 15.61
C VAL A 63 11.65 12.28 15.42
N ILE A 64 12.06 12.17 14.16
CA ILE A 64 13.44 11.82 13.78
C ILE A 64 14.05 13.01 13.06
N ASN A 65 15.16 13.54 13.58
CA ASN A 65 15.88 14.63 12.97
C ASN A 65 17.13 14.13 12.23
N GLY A 66 17.38 14.73 11.07
CA GLY A 66 18.56 14.46 10.23
C GLY A 66 18.28 13.49 9.08
N ALA A 67 19.23 13.44 8.15
CA ALA A 67 19.16 12.60 6.95
C ALA A 67 19.61 11.16 7.27
N LYS A 68 18.79 10.44 8.01
CA LYS A 68 19.02 9.04 8.39
C LYS A 68 18.10 8.12 7.62
N PRO A 69 18.58 6.95 7.15
CA PRO A 69 17.71 5.92 6.60
C PRO A 69 16.64 5.52 7.61
N TYR A 70 15.44 5.28 7.14
CA TYR A 70 14.33 4.82 7.96
C TYR A 70 14.24 3.30 7.96
N HIS A 71 13.93 2.75 9.11
CA HIS A 71 13.55 1.36 9.29
C HIS A 71 12.26 1.33 10.10
N ASN A 72 11.34 0.45 9.74
CA ASN A 72 10.03 0.37 10.40
C ASN A 72 10.17 0.26 11.92
N MET A 73 9.44 1.11 12.64
CA MET A 73 9.48 1.22 14.10
C MET A 73 8.25 0.60 14.74
N GLY A 74 8.37 0.19 16.00
CA GLY A 74 7.26 -0.28 16.83
C GLY A 74 6.54 -1.51 16.28
N GLY A 75 7.18 -2.28 15.39
CA GLY A 75 6.58 -3.42 14.71
C GLY A 75 5.48 -3.01 13.73
N SER A 76 5.57 -1.81 13.15
CA SER A 76 4.72 -1.41 12.03
C SER A 76 5.02 -2.28 10.82
N PRO A 77 4.00 -2.87 10.17
CA PRO A 77 4.20 -3.61 8.93
C PRO A 77 4.18 -2.71 7.69
N TRP A 78 3.94 -1.41 7.86
CA TRP A 78 3.72 -0.48 6.78
C TRP A 78 4.99 0.20 6.28
N ALA A 79 5.12 0.27 4.97
CA ALA A 79 6.02 1.15 4.26
C ALA A 79 5.19 2.15 3.41
N THR A 80 5.82 3.26 3.06
CA THR A 80 5.22 4.34 2.27
C THR A 80 6.05 4.61 1.02
N SER A 81 5.51 5.32 0.03
CA SER A 81 6.30 5.86 -1.09
C SER A 81 7.14 7.09 -0.70
N ASN A 82 7.09 7.49 0.56
CA ASN A 82 7.97 8.53 1.09
C ASN A 82 9.38 7.97 1.24
N VAL A 83 10.37 8.66 0.69
CA VAL A 83 11.75 8.16 0.70
C VAL A 83 12.77 9.28 0.82
N MET A 84 13.89 8.95 1.43
CA MET A 84 15.10 9.74 1.35
C MET A 84 16.03 9.16 0.27
N ALA A 85 16.45 9.98 -0.66
CA ALA A 85 17.48 9.64 -1.63
C ALA A 85 18.81 10.32 -1.26
N ASN A 86 19.89 9.60 -1.53
CA ASN A 86 21.25 10.14 -1.50
C ASN A 86 21.95 9.72 -2.78
N VAL A 87 21.91 10.58 -3.79
CA VAL A 87 22.51 10.33 -5.08
C VAL A 87 23.76 11.19 -5.21
N MET A 88 24.93 10.57 -5.28
CA MET A 88 26.22 11.25 -5.37
C MET A 88 26.45 12.31 -4.25
N GLY A 89 26.01 12.01 -3.03
CA GLY A 89 26.10 12.92 -1.89
C GLY A 89 24.98 13.97 -1.80
N ILE A 90 24.11 14.09 -2.80
CA ILE A 90 22.96 14.99 -2.79
C ILE A 90 21.79 14.31 -2.10
N ILE A 91 21.41 14.85 -0.95
CA ILE A 91 20.25 14.38 -0.17
C ILE A 91 19.01 15.08 -0.67
N LYS A 92 18.00 14.28 -1.04
CA LYS A 92 16.66 14.72 -1.45
C LYS A 92 15.62 13.87 -0.75
N ALA A 93 14.54 14.46 -0.28
CA ALA A 93 13.37 13.75 0.26
C ALA A 93 12.17 13.88 -0.68
N SER A 94 11.44 12.78 -0.83
CA SER A 94 10.15 12.72 -1.53
C SER A 94 9.05 12.41 -0.53
N ASN A 95 7.91 13.11 -0.64
CA ASN A 95 6.80 12.96 0.29
C ASN A 95 5.47 13.03 -0.47
N THR A 96 4.85 11.89 -0.64
CA THR A 96 3.59 11.71 -1.37
C THR A 96 2.50 11.06 -0.51
N VAL A 97 2.86 10.71 0.74
CA VAL A 97 1.99 10.13 1.76
C VAL A 97 2.00 11.01 2.99
N PHE A 98 0.82 11.37 3.48
CA PHE A 98 0.66 12.33 4.57
C PHE A 98 -0.38 11.84 5.59
N PRO A 99 -0.20 12.16 6.89
CA PRO A 99 -1.34 12.20 7.81
C PRO A 99 -2.29 13.32 7.40
N ASP A 100 -3.59 13.05 7.39
CA ASP A 100 -4.62 14.06 7.16
C ASP A 100 -5.75 13.89 8.19
N ALA A 101 -6.58 14.91 8.35
CA ALA A 101 -7.72 14.84 9.26
C ALA A 101 -8.83 13.99 8.65
N ASN A 102 -9.39 13.04 9.42
CA ASN A 102 -10.61 12.37 9.07
C ASN A 102 -11.81 13.20 9.56
N PRO A 103 -12.77 13.58 8.71
CA PRO A 103 -13.97 14.33 9.14
C PRO A 103 -14.80 13.64 10.24
N ALA A 104 -14.73 12.32 10.34
CA ALA A 104 -15.38 11.54 11.40
C ALA A 104 -14.63 11.61 12.74
N GLY A 105 -13.45 12.21 12.79
CA GLY A 105 -12.53 12.32 13.92
C GLY A 105 -11.25 11.53 13.70
N GLY A 106 -10.15 11.97 14.36
CA GLY A 106 -8.84 11.34 14.22
C GLY A 106 -8.12 11.67 12.93
N ARG A 107 -7.29 10.74 12.48
CA ARG A 107 -6.44 10.87 11.28
C ARG A 107 -6.73 9.76 10.29
N CYS A 108 -6.42 10.04 9.04
CA CYS A 108 -6.40 9.08 7.94
C CYS A 108 -5.09 9.18 7.16
N CYS A 109 -4.86 8.25 6.25
CA CYS A 109 -3.72 8.26 5.36
C CYS A 109 -4.10 8.88 4.00
N LYS A 110 -3.43 9.98 3.63
CA LYS A 110 -3.59 10.67 2.36
C LYS A 110 -2.46 10.29 1.41
N LEU A 111 -2.82 9.74 0.27
CA LEU A 111 -1.94 9.30 -0.81
C LEU A 111 -2.12 10.24 -2.00
N CYS A 112 -1.06 10.94 -2.42
CA CYS A 112 -1.17 11.94 -3.49
C CYS A 112 -0.16 11.67 -4.61
N THR A 113 -0.62 11.64 -5.86
CA THR A 113 0.27 11.59 -7.03
C THR A 113 0.87 12.96 -7.26
N MET A 114 2.20 13.08 -7.14
CA MET A 114 2.91 14.34 -7.16
C MET A 114 4.09 14.33 -8.15
N ILE A 115 4.44 15.50 -8.65
CA ILE A 115 5.69 15.68 -9.38
C ILE A 115 6.76 16.15 -8.40
N GLU A 116 7.73 15.31 -8.13
CA GLU A 116 8.93 15.66 -7.39
C GLU A 116 9.97 16.28 -8.35
N GLN A 117 10.48 17.43 -7.99
CA GLN A 117 11.45 18.15 -8.80
C GLN A 117 12.78 18.28 -8.08
N VAL A 118 13.87 18.01 -8.81
CA VAL A 118 15.24 18.30 -8.37
C VAL A 118 15.85 19.30 -9.33
N LYS A 119 16.19 20.48 -8.82
CA LYS A 119 16.91 21.53 -9.57
C LYS A 119 18.27 21.73 -8.92
N VAL A 120 19.33 21.55 -9.68
CA VAL A 120 20.69 21.96 -9.31
C VAL A 120 21.11 23.06 -10.29
N LEU A 121 21.47 24.21 -9.77
CA LEU A 121 21.80 25.44 -10.54
C LEU A 121 22.54 25.11 -11.85
N GLY A 122 21.84 25.33 -12.98
CA GLY A 122 22.39 25.20 -14.33
C GLY A 122 22.74 23.79 -14.83
N MET A 123 22.73 22.79 -13.98
CA MET A 123 23.21 21.44 -14.31
C MET A 123 22.12 20.37 -14.36
N VAL A 124 21.11 20.45 -13.50
CA VAL A 124 20.09 19.38 -13.38
C VAL A 124 18.70 19.98 -13.19
N ASN A 125 17.75 19.54 -14.01
CA ASN A 125 16.33 19.82 -13.83
C ASN A 125 15.56 18.54 -14.06
N LEU A 126 15.39 17.75 -13.00
CA LEU A 126 14.68 16.47 -13.06
C LEU A 126 13.27 16.64 -12.52
N LYS A 127 12.30 16.11 -13.25
CA LYS A 127 10.91 15.99 -12.82
C LYS A 127 10.52 14.53 -12.82
N VAL A 128 10.15 13.99 -11.66
CA VAL A 128 9.75 12.60 -11.48
C VAL A 128 8.34 12.57 -10.94
N LEU A 129 7.45 11.86 -11.61
CA LEU A 129 6.11 11.63 -11.09
C LEU A 129 6.14 10.44 -10.13
N VAL A 130 5.57 10.63 -8.94
CA VAL A 130 5.48 9.61 -7.90
C VAL A 130 4.03 9.52 -7.44
N ALA A 131 3.43 8.35 -7.55
CA ALA A 131 2.14 8.05 -6.94
C ALA A 131 2.33 7.85 -5.43
N GLY A 132 1.45 8.46 -4.62
CA GLY A 132 1.38 8.17 -3.19
C GLY A 132 0.92 6.74 -2.97
N SER A 133 1.71 5.96 -2.26
CA SER A 133 1.42 4.55 -2.00
C SER A 133 1.82 4.14 -0.59
N ILE A 134 1.02 3.26 0.00
CA ILE A 134 1.35 2.52 1.22
C ILE A 134 1.24 1.02 0.94
N TYR A 135 2.07 0.23 1.58
CA TYR A 135 2.05 -1.22 1.43
C TYR A 135 2.62 -1.93 2.65
N LEU A 136 2.26 -3.20 2.82
CA LEU A 136 2.89 -4.04 3.83
C LEU A 136 4.27 -4.48 3.35
N GLY A 137 5.30 -4.10 4.09
CA GLY A 137 6.69 -4.37 3.74
C GLY A 137 7.66 -3.30 4.25
N TYR A 138 8.78 -3.13 3.54
CA TYR A 138 9.87 -2.24 3.94
C TYR A 138 10.47 -1.50 2.75
N ASN A 139 10.94 -0.28 2.98
CA ASN A 139 11.76 0.46 2.01
C ASN A 139 13.25 0.29 2.30
N LEU A 140 14.04 0.17 1.24
CA LEU A 140 15.49 0.26 1.34
C LEU A 140 15.93 1.70 1.14
N GLU A 141 16.40 2.33 2.20
CA GLU A 141 16.95 3.69 2.18
C GLU A 141 18.44 3.71 2.50
N PRO A 142 19.18 4.70 2.02
CA PRO A 142 18.76 5.75 1.09
C PRO A 142 18.64 5.24 -0.35
N ILE A 143 17.72 5.82 -1.13
CA ILE A 143 17.65 5.56 -2.58
C ILE A 143 18.91 6.16 -3.24
N ARG A 144 19.68 5.34 -3.94
CA ARG A 144 20.96 5.75 -4.54
C ARG A 144 20.88 6.02 -6.04
N ASN A 145 19.84 5.53 -6.69
CA ASN A 145 19.56 5.75 -8.11
C ASN A 145 18.07 5.53 -8.39
N THR A 146 17.59 6.02 -9.54
CA THR A 146 16.18 5.90 -9.97
C THR A 146 15.93 4.67 -10.86
N SER A 147 16.96 3.88 -11.14
CA SER A 147 16.80 2.65 -11.92
C SER A 147 16.08 1.59 -11.10
N ASN A 148 15.13 0.89 -11.73
CA ASN A 148 14.33 -0.18 -11.12
C ASN A 148 13.82 0.17 -9.70
N PRO A 149 12.86 1.10 -9.56
CA PRO A 149 12.37 1.55 -8.26
C PRO A 149 11.76 0.41 -7.43
N TYR A 150 11.20 -0.62 -8.07
CA TYR A 150 10.62 -1.78 -7.39
C TYR A 150 11.66 -2.56 -6.57
N SER A 151 12.93 -2.60 -6.98
CA SER A 151 14.00 -3.28 -6.24
C SER A 151 14.35 -2.62 -4.90
N LYS A 152 13.76 -1.47 -4.59
CA LYS A 152 13.94 -0.76 -3.31
C LYS A 152 12.79 -1.01 -2.34
N MET A 153 11.77 -1.76 -2.78
CA MET A 153 10.56 -2.05 -2.05
C MET A 153 10.51 -3.55 -1.73
N GLU A 154 10.79 -3.92 -0.48
CA GLU A 154 10.54 -5.27 0.00
C GLU A 154 9.04 -5.40 0.29
N MET A 155 8.31 -6.17 -0.52
CA MET A 155 6.86 -6.25 -0.44
C MET A 155 6.38 -7.58 0.10
N GLY A 156 5.42 -7.48 1.01
CA GLY A 156 4.76 -8.59 1.66
C GLY A 156 5.33 -8.91 3.04
N VAL A 157 4.46 -9.37 3.91
CA VAL A 157 4.77 -9.76 5.29
C VAL A 157 4.39 -11.22 5.50
N PRO A 158 5.05 -11.95 6.44
CA PRO A 158 4.64 -13.30 6.80
C PRO A 158 3.18 -13.36 7.23
N PHE A 159 2.42 -14.30 6.66
CA PHE A 159 0.99 -14.43 6.90
C PHE A 159 0.47 -15.81 6.50
N THR A 160 -0.32 -16.45 7.37
CA THR A 160 -0.81 -17.83 7.16
C THR A 160 -2.32 -17.97 7.29
N LYS A 161 -3.05 -16.86 7.55
CA LYS A 161 -4.50 -16.88 7.69
C LYS A 161 -5.20 -16.71 6.33
N ARG A 162 -6.52 -16.87 6.33
CA ARG A 162 -7.34 -16.88 5.10
C ARG A 162 -8.54 -15.95 5.27
N PRO A 163 -8.36 -14.61 5.14
CA PRO A 163 -9.45 -13.66 5.23
C PRO A 163 -10.42 -13.77 4.04
N LYS A 164 -11.70 -13.48 4.28
CA LYS A 164 -12.72 -13.40 3.24
C LYS A 164 -12.64 -12.10 2.44
N SER A 165 -12.25 -10.99 3.11
CA SER A 165 -12.10 -9.69 2.47
C SER A 165 -11.06 -8.80 3.18
N LEU A 166 -10.57 -7.81 2.45
CA LEU A 166 -9.92 -6.62 2.99
C LEU A 166 -10.98 -5.52 3.09
N ARG A 167 -11.21 -5.00 4.30
CA ARG A 167 -12.13 -3.90 4.58
C ARG A 167 -11.36 -2.62 4.86
N PHE A 168 -11.89 -1.48 4.38
CA PHE A 168 -11.32 -0.15 4.66
C PHE A 168 -12.33 0.94 4.34
N ASP A 169 -12.06 2.12 4.87
CA ASP A 169 -12.75 3.35 4.48
C ASP A 169 -11.90 4.08 3.45
N TYR A 170 -12.52 4.72 2.45
CA TYR A 170 -11.77 5.51 1.46
C TYR A 170 -12.54 6.70 0.90
N ARG A 171 -11.77 7.65 0.38
CA ARG A 171 -12.24 8.77 -0.45
C ARG A 171 -11.26 8.96 -1.60
N LEU A 172 -11.76 9.25 -2.78
CA LEU A 172 -10.94 9.49 -3.97
C LEU A 172 -11.31 10.82 -4.62
N GLU A 173 -10.29 11.60 -4.94
CA GLU A 173 -10.40 12.79 -5.77
C GLU A 173 -9.47 12.66 -6.98
N ILE A 174 -10.07 12.74 -8.18
CA ILE A 174 -9.37 12.78 -9.46
C ILE A 174 -9.51 14.20 -9.99
N PRO A 175 -8.41 14.94 -10.23
CA PRO A 175 -8.49 16.33 -10.69
C PRO A 175 -9.06 16.40 -12.10
N GLU A 176 -10.02 17.29 -12.33
CA GLU A 176 -10.62 17.49 -13.63
C GLU A 176 -9.66 18.25 -14.56
N GLY A 177 -9.62 17.87 -15.84
CA GLY A 177 -8.82 18.55 -16.87
C GLY A 177 -7.31 18.36 -16.75
N VAL A 178 -6.84 17.52 -15.83
CA VAL A 178 -5.41 17.20 -15.67
C VAL A 178 -5.06 15.95 -16.46
N GLU A 179 -4.11 16.09 -17.40
CA GLU A 179 -3.67 14.98 -18.22
C GLU A 179 -2.85 13.96 -17.40
N ARG A 180 -3.04 12.69 -17.73
CA ARG A 180 -2.11 11.62 -17.33
C ARG A 180 -0.78 11.83 -18.03
N ILE A 181 0.31 11.73 -17.30
CA ILE A 181 1.67 11.95 -17.85
C ILE A 181 2.62 10.82 -17.44
N ARG A 182 3.72 10.73 -18.18
CA ARG A 182 4.93 10.02 -17.76
C ARG A 182 6.04 11.03 -17.56
N ALA A 183 6.62 11.07 -16.34
CA ALA A 183 7.74 11.94 -16.01
C ALA A 183 8.85 11.13 -15.31
N THR A 184 9.95 10.87 -16.05
CA THR A 184 11.04 9.94 -15.65
C THR A 184 12.33 10.63 -15.24
N GLY A 185 12.30 11.95 -15.06
CA GLY A 185 13.44 12.81 -14.74
C GLY A 185 13.69 13.86 -15.80
N THR A 186 14.35 13.53 -16.88
CA THR A 186 14.68 14.49 -17.95
C THR A 186 13.56 14.67 -19.00
N SER A 187 12.61 13.74 -19.06
CA SER A 187 11.49 13.80 -20.00
C SER A 187 10.15 13.77 -19.27
N SER A 188 9.20 14.57 -19.80
CA SER A 188 7.79 14.49 -19.42
C SER A 188 6.95 14.50 -20.69
N LYS A 189 6.00 13.58 -20.79
CA LYS A 189 5.10 13.48 -21.93
C LYS A 189 3.68 13.07 -21.50
N PRO A 190 2.64 13.57 -22.17
CA PRO A 190 1.28 13.12 -21.94
C PRO A 190 1.11 11.64 -22.30
N LEU A 191 0.18 11.01 -21.63
CA LEU A 191 -0.25 9.63 -21.88
C LEU A 191 -1.75 9.60 -22.12
N PRO A 192 -2.25 8.72 -22.98
CA PRO A 192 -3.69 8.55 -23.18
C PRO A 192 -4.35 7.87 -21.98
N GLY A 193 -5.67 8.07 -21.87
CA GLY A 193 -6.53 7.41 -20.89
C GLY A 193 -6.54 8.08 -19.53
N VAL A 194 -7.37 7.53 -18.65
CA VAL A 194 -7.56 7.99 -17.27
C VAL A 194 -6.72 7.09 -16.36
N ASP A 195 -6.09 7.69 -15.35
CA ASP A 195 -5.44 6.93 -14.29
C ASP A 195 -6.48 6.40 -13.29
N ASN A 196 -6.09 5.42 -12.50
CA ASN A 196 -6.93 4.82 -11.48
C ASN A 196 -6.16 4.76 -10.16
N ALA A 197 -6.84 5.01 -9.05
CA ALA A 197 -6.35 4.54 -7.77
C ALA A 197 -6.52 3.02 -7.68
N GLU A 198 -5.73 2.38 -6.84
CA GLU A 198 -5.74 0.93 -6.71
C GLU A 198 -5.59 0.52 -5.24
N VAL A 199 -6.41 -0.45 -4.81
CA VAL A 199 -6.25 -1.13 -3.53
C VAL A 199 -6.29 -2.63 -3.76
N TYR A 200 -5.40 -3.37 -3.10
CA TYR A 200 -5.40 -4.83 -3.21
C TYR A 200 -4.88 -5.54 -1.96
N ILE A 201 -5.32 -6.78 -1.84
CA ILE A 201 -4.74 -7.83 -1.00
C ILE A 201 -4.40 -9.01 -1.89
N LEU A 202 -3.14 -9.47 -1.82
CA LEU A 202 -2.67 -10.67 -2.52
C LEU A 202 -2.09 -11.63 -1.49
N LEU A 203 -2.52 -12.88 -1.54
CA LEU A 203 -1.97 -13.94 -0.71
C LEU A 203 -1.09 -14.83 -1.57
N GLN A 204 0.15 -15.06 -1.11
CA GLN A 204 1.14 -15.83 -1.85
C GLN A 204 1.69 -16.96 -0.98
N ARG A 205 1.95 -18.12 -1.58
CA ARG A 205 2.82 -19.14 -1.03
C ARG A 205 4.18 -19.00 -1.71
N ARG A 206 5.16 -18.47 -0.94
CA ARG A 206 6.53 -18.22 -1.41
C ARG A 206 7.47 -19.34 -0.99
N TRP A 207 8.50 -19.58 -1.81
CA TRP A 207 9.64 -20.42 -1.49
C TRP A 207 10.89 -19.86 -2.18
N GLU A 208 12.05 -20.27 -1.68
CA GLU A 208 13.37 -19.91 -2.20
C GLU A 208 14.03 -21.18 -2.73
N ASP A 209 14.72 -21.09 -3.87
CA ASP A 209 15.54 -22.18 -4.39
C ASP A 209 16.98 -22.10 -3.86
N ALA A 210 17.82 -23.10 -4.18
CA ALA A 210 19.20 -23.18 -3.74
C ALA A 210 20.06 -22.01 -4.21
N ASP A 211 19.70 -21.36 -5.30
CA ASP A 211 20.40 -20.21 -5.85
C ASP A 211 20.01 -18.89 -5.20
N GLY A 212 18.93 -18.89 -4.40
CA GLY A 212 18.41 -17.72 -3.71
C GLY A 212 17.34 -16.98 -4.51
N ASN A 213 16.77 -17.61 -5.57
CA ASN A 213 15.63 -17.03 -6.26
C ASN A 213 14.35 -17.27 -5.46
N ILE A 214 13.49 -16.25 -5.41
CA ILE A 214 12.18 -16.36 -4.74
C ILE A 214 11.08 -16.53 -5.78
N TYR A 215 10.31 -17.58 -5.59
CA TYR A 215 9.13 -17.89 -6.37
C TYR A 215 7.87 -17.78 -5.52
N ALA A 216 6.72 -17.59 -6.17
CA ALA A 216 5.43 -17.59 -5.51
C ALA A 216 4.37 -18.25 -6.37
N LYS A 217 3.41 -18.92 -5.71
CA LYS A 217 2.09 -19.20 -6.27
C LYS A 217 1.06 -18.29 -5.62
N ARG A 218 0.14 -17.78 -6.42
CA ARG A 218 -0.96 -16.94 -5.96
C ARG A 218 -2.03 -17.81 -5.29
N VAL A 219 -2.23 -17.62 -3.98
CA VAL A 219 -3.23 -18.35 -3.18
C VAL A 219 -4.57 -17.62 -3.17
N GLY A 220 -4.54 -16.29 -3.04
CA GLY A 220 -5.75 -15.47 -2.97
C GLY A 220 -5.55 -14.10 -3.60
N THR A 221 -6.62 -13.55 -4.16
CA THR A 221 -6.61 -12.26 -4.86
C THR A 221 -7.85 -11.46 -4.51
N GLY A 222 -7.66 -10.28 -3.94
CA GLY A 222 -8.65 -9.22 -3.87
C GLY A 222 -8.02 -7.96 -4.43
N ARG A 223 -8.57 -7.37 -5.52
CA ARG A 223 -7.95 -6.22 -6.18
C ARG A 223 -8.98 -5.37 -6.90
N GLU A 224 -8.98 -4.08 -6.60
CA GLU A 224 -9.89 -3.12 -7.22
C GLU A 224 -9.15 -1.88 -7.71
N ARG A 225 -9.70 -1.29 -8.78
CA ARG A 225 -9.27 -0.02 -9.37
C ARG A 225 -10.42 0.96 -9.42
N TYR A 226 -10.13 2.20 -9.07
CA TYR A 226 -11.12 3.26 -8.95
C TYR A 226 -10.81 4.38 -9.95
N ALA A 227 -11.72 4.58 -10.92
CA ALA A 227 -11.57 5.52 -12.03
C ALA A 227 -12.45 6.78 -11.88
N LYS A 228 -13.13 6.95 -10.75
CA LYS A 228 -14.07 8.07 -10.51
C LYS A 228 -13.91 8.61 -9.11
N SER A 229 -13.93 9.92 -8.98
CA SER A 229 -14.00 10.57 -7.66
C SER A 229 -15.25 10.10 -6.91
N THR A 230 -15.10 9.99 -5.58
CA THR A 230 -16.24 9.70 -4.69
C THR A 230 -16.94 11.00 -4.28
N SER A 231 -18.23 10.95 -3.98
CA SER A 231 -18.98 12.11 -3.46
C SER A 231 -18.62 12.46 -2.01
N GLY A 232 -17.90 11.58 -1.32
CA GLY A 232 -17.49 11.68 0.07
C GLY A 232 -16.74 10.42 0.46
N TRP A 233 -16.66 10.14 1.75
CA TRP A 233 -16.11 8.89 2.25
C TRP A 233 -17.03 7.70 1.94
N VAL A 234 -16.45 6.63 1.44
CA VAL A 234 -17.07 5.30 1.33
C VAL A 234 -16.60 4.52 2.55
N LEU A 235 -17.54 4.16 3.42
CA LEU A 235 -17.23 3.50 4.68
C LEU A 235 -17.37 1.99 4.57
N GLN A 236 -16.49 1.25 5.25
CA GLN A 236 -16.50 -0.21 5.37
C GLN A 236 -16.60 -0.92 4.00
N HIS A 237 -15.82 -0.43 3.03
CA HIS A 237 -15.75 -1.06 1.71
C HIS A 237 -14.98 -2.37 1.80
N ASP A 238 -15.59 -3.45 1.31
CA ASP A 238 -15.02 -4.80 1.29
C ASP A 238 -14.50 -5.17 -0.09
N ILE A 239 -13.21 -5.48 -0.19
CA ILE A 239 -12.64 -6.15 -1.35
C ILE A 239 -12.61 -7.66 -1.07
N PRO A 240 -13.46 -8.48 -1.71
CA PRO A 240 -13.48 -9.92 -1.48
C PRO A 240 -12.18 -10.59 -1.94
N VAL A 241 -11.72 -11.58 -1.21
CA VAL A 241 -10.57 -12.41 -1.56
C VAL A 241 -11.03 -13.69 -2.24
N PHE A 242 -10.69 -13.85 -3.51
CA PHE A 242 -10.93 -15.05 -4.29
C PHE A 242 -9.73 -15.99 -4.18
N TYR A 243 -9.97 -17.25 -3.83
CA TYR A 243 -8.93 -18.25 -3.61
C TYR A 243 -8.76 -19.16 -4.82
N GLY A 244 -7.52 -19.51 -5.14
CA GLY A 244 -7.17 -20.32 -6.30
C GLY A 244 -7.13 -19.53 -7.60
N ASP A 245 -7.21 -20.21 -8.72
CA ASP A 245 -7.26 -19.60 -10.06
C ASP A 245 -8.61 -18.95 -10.31
N MET A 246 -8.62 -17.63 -10.39
CA MET A 246 -9.84 -16.85 -10.60
C MET A 246 -10.04 -16.40 -12.05
N THR A 247 -9.21 -16.83 -12.99
CA THR A 247 -9.27 -16.34 -14.39
C THR A 247 -10.60 -16.63 -15.11
N SER A 248 -11.33 -17.65 -14.67
CA SER A 248 -12.67 -17.98 -15.15
C SER A 248 -13.81 -17.37 -14.31
N HIS A 249 -13.49 -16.65 -13.23
CA HIS A 249 -14.52 -16.05 -12.37
C HIS A 249 -15.19 -14.87 -13.08
N LYS A 250 -16.51 -14.72 -12.90
CA LYS A 250 -17.30 -13.65 -13.55
C LYS A 250 -16.81 -12.22 -13.26
N ASP A 251 -16.20 -12.02 -12.08
CA ASP A 251 -15.71 -10.73 -11.62
C ASP A 251 -14.21 -10.52 -11.94
N TYR A 252 -13.58 -11.46 -12.64
CA TYR A 252 -12.19 -11.32 -13.08
C TYR A 252 -11.99 -10.10 -13.96
N LYS A 253 -10.90 -9.40 -13.73
CA LYS A 253 -10.39 -8.32 -14.57
C LYS A 253 -8.92 -8.61 -14.87
N ASP A 254 -8.45 -8.25 -16.05
CA ASP A 254 -7.07 -8.53 -16.50
C ASP A 254 -6.00 -8.07 -15.49
N TYR A 255 -6.24 -6.96 -14.79
CA TYR A 255 -5.32 -6.46 -13.78
C TYR A 255 -5.25 -7.32 -12.50
N MET A 256 -6.18 -8.27 -12.30
CA MET A 256 -6.19 -9.22 -11.18
C MET A 256 -5.28 -10.42 -11.43
N GLY A 257 -4.78 -10.59 -12.65
CA GLY A 257 -3.89 -11.67 -13.06
C GLY A 257 -2.59 -11.72 -12.27
N LEU A 258 -1.79 -12.75 -12.54
CA LEU A 258 -0.46 -12.90 -11.94
C LEU A 258 0.43 -11.70 -12.28
N ILE A 259 1.34 -11.37 -11.39
CA ILE A 259 2.28 -10.27 -11.58
C ILE A 259 3.30 -10.67 -12.63
N PRO A 260 3.37 -9.96 -13.77
CA PRO A 260 4.33 -10.31 -14.82
C PRO A 260 5.76 -10.06 -14.35
N ALA A 261 6.72 -10.82 -14.88
CA ALA A 261 8.14 -10.71 -14.52
C ALA A 261 8.70 -9.27 -14.66
N SER A 262 8.19 -8.49 -15.62
CA SER A 262 8.57 -7.09 -15.85
C SER A 262 8.12 -6.13 -14.74
N ARG A 263 7.22 -6.58 -13.85
CA ARG A 263 6.67 -5.80 -12.72
C ARG A 263 6.76 -6.56 -11.40
N SER A 264 7.67 -7.54 -11.30
CA SER A 264 7.85 -8.33 -10.08
C SER A 264 8.02 -7.43 -8.86
N TYR A 265 7.36 -7.78 -7.77
CA TYR A 265 7.72 -7.27 -6.45
C TYR A 265 9.02 -7.91 -6.00
N TYR A 266 9.69 -7.29 -5.06
CA TYR A 266 10.97 -7.76 -4.54
C TYR A 266 10.81 -8.21 -3.09
N ALA A 267 11.62 -9.16 -2.69
CA ALA A 267 11.77 -9.58 -1.31
C ALA A 267 13.25 -9.90 -1.04
N LYS A 268 13.61 -9.88 0.22
CA LYS A 268 14.95 -10.26 0.66
C LYS A 268 15.05 -11.77 0.74
N ASN A 269 16.05 -12.36 0.09
CA ASN A 269 16.33 -13.78 0.16
C ASN A 269 17.11 -14.15 1.43
N SER A 270 17.38 -15.43 1.65
CA SER A 270 18.14 -15.93 2.81
C SER A 270 19.58 -15.41 2.87
N LYS A 271 20.13 -14.95 1.74
CA LYS A 271 21.46 -14.31 1.63
C LYS A 271 21.43 -12.81 1.95
N GLY A 272 20.23 -12.24 2.22
CA GLY A 272 20.03 -10.83 2.48
C GLY A 272 19.97 -9.94 1.22
N GLU A 273 19.86 -10.54 0.04
CA GLU A 273 19.81 -9.85 -1.24
C GLU A 273 18.36 -9.56 -1.67
N MET A 274 18.12 -8.39 -2.26
CA MET A 274 16.83 -8.04 -2.84
C MET A 274 16.67 -8.69 -4.20
N VAL A 275 15.78 -9.66 -4.31
CA VAL A 275 15.51 -10.42 -5.53
C VAL A 275 14.04 -10.30 -5.94
N PRO A 276 13.72 -10.38 -7.24
CA PRO A 276 12.33 -10.36 -7.69
C PRO A 276 11.59 -11.62 -7.22
N VAL A 277 10.38 -11.44 -6.72
CA VAL A 277 9.45 -12.53 -6.45
C VAL A 277 8.76 -12.92 -7.75
N LYS A 278 9.03 -14.11 -8.24
CA LYS A 278 8.50 -14.61 -9.52
C LYS A 278 7.18 -15.37 -9.25
N GLU A 279 6.04 -14.78 -9.64
CA GLU A 279 4.78 -15.52 -9.62
C GLU A 279 4.74 -16.50 -10.79
N VAL A 280 4.69 -17.81 -10.48
CA VAL A 280 4.80 -18.89 -11.47
C VAL A 280 3.49 -19.63 -11.70
N GLY A 281 2.40 -19.18 -11.08
CA GLY A 281 1.08 -19.78 -11.26
C GLY A 281 0.14 -19.51 -10.10
N TRP A 282 -1.06 -20.05 -10.23
CA TRP A 282 -2.06 -20.10 -9.18
C TRP A 282 -1.86 -21.31 -8.30
N ASP A 283 -2.18 -21.21 -7.03
CA ASP A 283 -2.15 -22.33 -6.10
C ASP A 283 -3.53 -22.96 -5.97
N SER A 284 -3.61 -24.11 -5.25
CA SER A 284 -4.89 -24.69 -4.85
C SER A 284 -5.72 -23.68 -4.06
N PRO A 285 -7.05 -23.64 -4.24
CA PRO A 285 -7.92 -22.79 -3.44
C PRO A 285 -7.85 -23.08 -1.93
N ASP A 286 -7.37 -24.27 -1.53
CA ASP A 286 -7.21 -24.67 -0.11
C ASP A 286 -5.79 -24.41 0.42
N ALA A 287 -4.87 -23.91 -0.41
CA ALA A 287 -3.49 -23.69 -0.01
C ALA A 287 -3.40 -22.67 1.14
N THR A 288 -2.47 -22.92 2.06
CA THR A 288 -2.12 -21.96 3.11
C THR A 288 -1.12 -20.95 2.57
N PRO A 289 -1.38 -19.64 2.62
CA PRO A 289 -0.40 -18.64 2.23
C PRO A 289 0.77 -18.61 3.22
N THR A 290 1.90 -18.10 2.77
CA THR A 290 3.06 -17.79 3.62
C THR A 290 3.27 -16.28 3.75
N HIS A 291 2.73 -15.50 2.80
CA HIS A 291 2.87 -14.04 2.74
C HIS A 291 1.58 -13.37 2.31
N MET A 292 1.37 -12.17 2.87
CA MET A 292 0.31 -11.25 2.47
C MET A 292 0.91 -9.94 1.96
N LEU A 293 0.42 -9.48 0.81
CA LEU A 293 0.67 -8.16 0.28
C LEU A 293 -0.63 -7.37 0.38
N VAL A 294 -0.58 -6.20 1.00
CA VAL A 294 -1.65 -5.18 0.93
C VAL A 294 -1.02 -3.92 0.40
N MET A 295 -1.68 -3.26 -0.52
CA MET A 295 -1.25 -1.97 -1.05
C MET A 295 -2.47 -1.08 -1.30
N ALA A 296 -2.32 0.20 -1.01
CA ALA A 296 -3.18 1.26 -1.49
C ALA A 296 -2.31 2.31 -2.20
N SER A 297 -2.76 2.77 -3.36
CA SER A 297 -2.02 3.72 -4.19
C SER A 297 -2.93 4.70 -4.90
N SER A 298 -2.52 5.96 -4.98
CA SER A 298 -3.19 6.98 -5.78
C SER A 298 -2.96 6.83 -7.29
N GLY A 299 -2.23 5.81 -7.75
CA GLY A 299 -2.02 5.49 -9.15
C GLY A 299 -1.78 4.00 -9.34
N CYS A 300 -2.21 3.41 -10.46
CA CYS A 300 -2.04 1.99 -10.77
C CYS A 300 -1.11 1.72 -11.95
N GLY A 301 -0.52 2.76 -12.51
CA GLY A 301 0.38 2.69 -13.66
C GLY A 301 1.72 2.03 -13.34
N VAL A 302 2.56 1.96 -14.37
CA VAL A 302 3.99 1.68 -14.17
C VAL A 302 4.64 2.86 -13.45
N ALA A 303 5.81 2.64 -12.87
CA ALA A 303 6.57 3.70 -12.22
C ALA A 303 6.70 4.95 -13.13
N TYR A 304 6.55 6.13 -12.52
CA TYR A 304 6.63 7.44 -13.17
C TYR A 304 5.46 7.80 -14.09
N GLU A 305 4.37 7.04 -14.10
CA GLU A 305 3.15 7.34 -14.85
C GLU A 305 2.00 7.60 -13.88
N GLY A 306 1.15 8.60 -14.21
CA GLY A 306 -0.01 8.93 -13.40
C GLY A 306 -0.60 10.30 -13.71
N THR A 307 -1.65 10.66 -12.97
CA THR A 307 -2.30 11.97 -13.06
C THR A 307 -1.88 12.81 -11.85
N PRO A 308 -1.10 13.91 -12.06
CA PRO A 308 -0.71 14.79 -10.97
C PRO A 308 -1.92 15.33 -10.21
N GLY A 309 -1.85 15.31 -8.88
CA GLY A 309 -2.93 15.78 -8.01
C GLY A 309 -3.98 14.73 -7.65
N MET A 310 -3.99 13.56 -8.31
CA MET A 310 -4.87 12.47 -7.93
C MET A 310 -4.61 12.06 -6.48
N THR A 311 -5.65 12.02 -5.66
CA THR A 311 -5.52 11.82 -4.22
C THR A 311 -6.50 10.76 -3.73
N LEU A 312 -5.95 9.75 -3.05
CA LEU A 312 -6.69 8.69 -2.37
C LEU A 312 -6.48 8.84 -0.86
N TRP A 313 -7.55 8.93 -0.09
CA TRP A 313 -7.52 8.79 1.36
C TRP A 313 -7.97 7.39 1.72
N VAL A 314 -7.30 6.76 2.68
CA VAL A 314 -7.67 5.45 3.23
C VAL A 314 -7.62 5.48 4.74
N ASP A 315 -8.49 4.69 5.37
CA ASP A 315 -8.56 4.55 6.82
C ASP A 315 -9.09 3.16 7.20
N ASN A 316 -8.92 2.77 8.48
CA ASN A 316 -9.49 1.58 9.09
C ASN A 316 -9.30 0.29 8.29
N MET A 317 -8.05 0.00 7.87
CA MET A 317 -7.75 -1.22 7.14
C MET A 317 -7.81 -2.47 8.03
N GLU A 318 -8.69 -3.40 7.69
CA GLU A 318 -9.02 -4.59 8.47
C GLU A 318 -9.14 -5.84 7.59
N LEU A 319 -8.90 -7.00 8.19
CA LEU A 319 -9.15 -8.31 7.58
C LEU A 319 -10.44 -8.88 8.15
N ILE A 320 -11.31 -9.40 7.30
CA ILE A 320 -12.58 -10.03 7.65
C ILE A 320 -12.49 -11.54 7.44
N TYR A 321 -12.90 -12.33 8.44
CA TYR A 321 -12.84 -13.80 8.40
C TYR A 321 -14.21 -14.45 8.42
#